data_9c2824b0ee0d5dee647d6eec0f48ebf9
#
_entry.id   9c2824b0ee0d5dee647d6eec0f48ebf9
#
_cell.length_a   1.000
_cell.length_b   1.000
_cell.length_c   1.000
_cell.angle_alpha   90.00
_cell.angle_beta   90.00
_cell.angle_gamma   90.00
#
_symmetry.space_group_name_H-M   'P 1'
#
loop_
_entity.id
_entity.type
_entity.pdbx_description
1 polymer ?
#
loop_
_entity_poly.entity_id
_entity_poly.type
_entity_poly.pdbx_seq_one_letter_code
_entity_poly.pdbx_strand_id
1 'polypeptide(L)'
;QSETKLKDERFDYNVIPYSWNNTWGGGREDMVYKLANAGFKTVMSNSSAFYFDMANDNDMDAFGLNWSGYVDYFDTWAIDPQDIFANRALNRKHNITSDYILKTTKLNPNKQDNLIGIQSQLWTETVTSETILDQMLLPNLIVFAERAWAKKPYWISYQSSAQEHKMTKDWNQFLN
;
A
#
# COMPACT_ATOMS: atom_id res chain seq x y z
N GLN A 1 13.53 -15.23 -12.72
CA GLN A 1 13.22 -16.64 -12.46
C GLN A 1 11.76 -16.83 -12.81
N SER A 2 11.49 -17.83 -13.68
CA SER A 2 10.22 -18.02 -14.35
C SER A 2 9.06 -18.27 -13.36
N GLU A 3 7.86 -17.79 -13.73
CA GLU A 3 6.56 -18.07 -13.07
C GLU A 3 6.34 -19.55 -12.74
N THR A 4 7.03 -20.43 -13.43
CA THR A 4 6.93 -21.89 -13.27
C THR A 4 7.46 -22.41 -11.94
N LYS A 5 8.33 -21.68 -11.24
CA LYS A 5 8.92 -22.13 -9.97
C LYS A 5 8.02 -21.95 -8.74
N LEU A 6 6.97 -21.14 -8.83
CA LEU A 6 6.01 -20.96 -7.73
C LEU A 6 4.80 -21.89 -7.84
N LYS A 7 4.59 -22.54 -9.00
CA LYS A 7 3.63 -23.64 -9.15
C LYS A 7 4.28 -24.97 -8.74
N ASP A 8 4.60 -25.08 -7.48
CA ASP A 8 5.04 -26.33 -6.88
C ASP A 8 3.79 -27.07 -6.39
N GLU A 9 3.60 -28.32 -6.78
CA GLU A 9 2.48 -29.18 -6.37
C GLU A 9 2.36 -29.35 -4.85
N ARG A 10 3.39 -28.94 -4.11
CA ARG A 10 3.42 -28.89 -2.65
C ARG A 10 2.65 -27.72 -2.04
N PHE A 11 2.26 -26.73 -2.82
CA PHE A 11 1.50 -25.57 -2.33
C PHE A 11 0.01 -25.77 -2.51
N ASP A 12 -0.72 -25.64 -1.41
CA ASP A 12 -2.17 -25.56 -1.44
C ASP A 12 -2.60 -24.16 -1.88
N TYR A 13 -3.08 -24.04 -3.12
CA TYR A 13 -3.59 -22.78 -3.69
C TYR A 13 -4.91 -22.31 -3.06
N ASN A 14 -5.49 -23.06 -2.12
CA ASN A 14 -6.62 -22.61 -1.32
C ASN A 14 -6.19 -21.69 -0.17
N VAL A 15 -4.88 -21.56 0.09
CA VAL A 15 -4.34 -20.58 1.04
C VAL A 15 -4.42 -19.18 0.43
N ILE A 16 -4.89 -18.22 1.22
CA ILE A 16 -4.89 -16.79 0.88
C ILE A 16 -3.72 -16.12 1.60
N PRO A 17 -2.60 -15.84 0.91
CA PRO A 17 -1.49 -15.12 1.52
C PRO A 17 -1.79 -13.64 1.69
N TYR A 18 -1.40 -13.10 2.84
CA TYR A 18 -1.42 -11.67 3.17
C TYR A 18 0.01 -11.13 3.08
N SER A 19 0.27 -10.22 2.15
CA SER A 19 1.58 -9.61 1.97
C SER A 19 1.70 -8.33 2.77
N TRP A 20 2.48 -8.35 3.86
CA TRP A 20 2.55 -7.24 4.82
C TRP A 20 3.97 -6.68 5.01
N ASN A 21 5.00 -7.51 4.90
CA ASN A 21 6.39 -7.13 5.20
C ASN A 21 7.03 -6.37 4.03
N ASN A 22 6.62 -5.13 3.87
CA ASN A 22 7.12 -4.25 2.83
C ASN A 22 7.35 -2.85 3.37
N THR A 23 8.60 -2.47 3.41
CA THR A 23 9.02 -1.09 3.63
C THR A 23 9.41 -0.47 2.29
N TRP A 24 9.20 0.83 2.12
CA TRP A 24 9.59 1.51 0.88
C TRP A 24 11.10 1.36 0.63
N GLY A 25 11.47 0.89 -0.56
CA GLY A 25 12.86 0.59 -0.93
C GLY A 25 13.41 -0.72 -0.36
N GLY A 26 12.61 -1.51 0.35
CA GLY A 26 13.01 -2.75 1.00
C GLY A 26 13.08 -3.99 0.10
N GLY A 27 12.65 -3.88 -1.16
CA GLY A 27 12.73 -4.96 -2.15
C GLY A 27 11.64 -6.03 -2.01
N ARG A 28 10.58 -5.76 -1.25
CA ARG A 28 9.46 -6.67 -1.00
C ARG A 28 8.10 -6.09 -1.36
N GLU A 29 8.04 -4.87 -1.85
CA GLU A 29 6.79 -4.16 -2.15
C GLU A 29 5.99 -4.87 -3.25
N ASP A 30 6.68 -5.57 -4.15
CA ASP A 30 6.09 -6.32 -5.25
C ASP A 30 5.72 -7.78 -4.89
N MET A 31 5.89 -8.20 -3.62
CA MET A 31 5.63 -9.57 -3.21
C MET A 31 4.18 -9.98 -3.46
N VAL A 32 3.23 -9.08 -3.21
CA VAL A 32 1.81 -9.30 -3.47
C VAL A 32 1.57 -9.61 -4.96
N TYR A 33 2.27 -8.93 -5.87
CA TYR A 33 2.15 -9.17 -7.31
C TYR A 33 2.81 -10.48 -7.74
N LYS A 34 3.94 -10.85 -7.13
CA LYS A 34 4.58 -12.17 -7.36
C LYS A 34 3.63 -13.30 -6.98
N LEU A 35 2.95 -13.19 -5.85
CA LEU A 35 1.97 -14.16 -5.39
C LEU A 35 0.73 -14.22 -6.30
N ALA A 36 0.16 -13.07 -6.64
CA ALA A 36 -0.99 -12.98 -7.54
C ALA A 36 -0.67 -13.56 -8.93
N ASN A 37 0.51 -13.21 -9.49
CA ASN A 37 0.97 -13.71 -10.78
C ASN A 37 1.21 -15.23 -10.75
N ALA A 38 1.63 -15.77 -9.59
CA ALA A 38 1.80 -17.20 -9.39
C ALA A 38 0.47 -17.98 -9.28
N GLY A 39 -0.66 -17.28 -9.14
CA GLY A 39 -2.00 -17.87 -9.12
C GLY A 39 -2.67 -17.91 -7.76
N PHE A 40 -2.04 -17.39 -6.70
CA PHE A 40 -2.69 -17.27 -5.39
C PHE A 40 -3.70 -16.12 -5.39
N LYS A 41 -4.85 -16.36 -4.75
CA LYS A 41 -5.70 -15.27 -4.29
C LYS A 41 -4.99 -14.60 -3.12
N THR A 42 -4.66 -13.30 -3.23
CA THR A 42 -3.80 -12.62 -2.25
C THR A 42 -4.40 -11.31 -1.78
N VAL A 43 -4.06 -10.91 -0.58
CA VAL A 43 -4.45 -9.63 0.02
C VAL A 43 -3.21 -8.76 0.22
N MET A 44 -3.29 -7.51 -0.22
CA MET A 44 -2.25 -6.50 0.07
C MET A 44 -2.47 -5.92 1.45
N SER A 45 -1.48 -6.06 2.31
CA SER A 45 -1.51 -5.58 3.69
C SER A 45 -0.27 -4.74 4.02
N ASN A 46 0.14 -3.90 3.07
CA ASN A 46 1.39 -3.15 3.12
C ASN A 46 1.57 -2.39 4.43
N SER A 47 2.57 -2.76 5.23
CA SER A 47 2.87 -2.08 6.49
C SER A 47 3.24 -0.61 6.29
N SER A 48 3.89 -0.29 5.18
CA SER A 48 4.28 1.09 4.82
C SER A 48 3.14 1.99 4.32
N ALA A 49 1.90 1.47 4.28
CA ALA A 49 0.75 2.25 3.81
C ALA A 49 -0.55 1.98 4.60
N PHE A 50 -0.69 0.77 5.21
CA PHE A 50 -1.96 0.32 5.77
C PHE A 50 -1.89 -0.06 7.26
N TYR A 51 -0.72 0.12 7.91
CA TYR A 51 -0.59 -0.13 9.34
C TYR A 51 -0.85 1.17 10.11
N PHE A 52 -1.96 1.21 10.83
CA PHE A 52 -2.41 2.37 11.58
C PHE A 52 -1.68 2.55 12.92
N ASP A 53 -0.92 1.54 13.33
CA ASP A 53 -0.01 1.57 14.46
C ASP A 53 1.37 2.16 14.13
N MET A 54 1.61 2.50 12.87
CA MET A 54 2.79 3.29 12.50
C MET A 54 2.55 4.77 12.75
N ALA A 55 3.56 5.46 13.27
CA ALA A 55 3.52 6.90 13.43
C ALA A 55 3.32 7.60 12.06
N ASN A 56 2.54 8.67 12.04
CA ASN A 56 2.23 9.39 10.81
C ASN A 56 3.37 10.31 10.33
N ASP A 57 4.22 10.74 11.25
CA ASP A 57 5.37 11.59 10.95
C ASP A 57 6.51 11.42 11.98
N ASN A 58 7.52 12.27 11.90
CA ASN A 58 8.68 12.28 12.81
C ASN A 58 8.48 13.24 14.01
N ASP A 59 7.27 13.58 14.35
CA ASP A 59 7.04 14.38 15.55
C ASP A 59 7.27 13.53 16.81
N MET A 60 7.84 14.14 17.85
CA MET A 60 8.09 13.46 19.14
C MET A 60 6.78 13.06 19.84
N ASP A 61 5.69 13.75 19.56
CA ASP A 61 4.37 13.50 20.10
C ASP A 61 3.53 12.55 19.20
N ALA A 62 4.06 12.12 18.07
CA ALA A 62 3.37 11.16 17.18
C ALA A 62 3.30 9.78 17.84
N PHE A 63 2.08 9.25 17.95
CA PHE A 63 1.86 7.91 18.48
C PHE A 63 2.19 6.85 17.42
N GLY A 64 2.72 5.72 17.86
CA GLY A 64 2.94 4.55 17.02
C GLY A 64 4.39 4.13 16.90
N LEU A 65 4.59 3.08 16.14
CA LEU A 65 5.90 2.54 15.77
C LEU A 65 6.39 3.17 14.48
N ASN A 66 7.66 2.95 14.12
CA ASN A 66 8.23 3.49 12.87
C ASN A 66 9.13 2.50 12.11
N TRP A 67 9.04 1.22 12.43
CA TRP A 67 9.90 0.19 11.83
C TRP A 67 9.67 0.01 10.32
N SER A 68 8.47 0.31 9.82
CA SER A 68 8.17 0.29 8.37
C SER A 68 8.21 1.67 7.71
N GLY A 69 8.64 2.70 8.45
CA GLY A 69 8.58 4.10 8.06
C GLY A 69 7.37 4.81 8.65
N TYR A 70 7.18 6.06 8.30
CA TYR A 70 6.01 6.84 8.69
C TYR A 70 4.87 6.60 7.71
N VAL A 71 3.66 6.41 8.24
CA VAL A 71 2.46 6.12 7.45
C VAL A 71 1.42 7.21 7.70
N ASP A 72 1.39 8.21 6.84
CA ASP A 72 0.35 9.22 6.92
C ASP A 72 -0.89 8.81 6.09
N TYR A 73 -2.00 9.44 6.39
CA TYR A 73 -3.28 9.16 5.74
C TYR A 73 -3.29 9.54 4.24
N PHE A 74 -2.43 10.48 3.82
CA PHE A 74 -2.27 10.79 2.40
C PHE A 74 -1.62 9.63 1.64
N ASP A 75 -0.59 8.99 2.19
CA ASP A 75 0.06 7.83 1.59
C ASP A 75 -0.93 6.68 1.41
N THR A 76 -1.76 6.41 2.44
CA THR A 76 -2.83 5.41 2.38
C THR A 76 -3.83 5.72 1.27
N TRP A 77 -4.25 6.98 1.14
CA TRP A 77 -5.20 7.40 0.11
C TRP A 77 -4.59 7.36 -1.29
N ALA A 78 -3.33 7.74 -1.42
CA ALA A 78 -2.67 7.99 -2.70
C ALA A 78 -2.10 6.72 -3.36
N ILE A 79 -2.08 5.58 -2.67
CA ILE A 79 -1.57 4.32 -3.22
C ILE A 79 -2.57 3.68 -4.20
N ASP A 80 -2.07 3.13 -5.31
CA ASP A 80 -2.85 2.24 -6.18
C ASP A 80 -2.50 0.79 -5.86
N PRO A 81 -3.42 -0.01 -5.29
CA PRO A 81 -3.13 -1.41 -4.96
C PRO A 81 -2.74 -2.27 -6.17
N GLN A 82 -3.14 -1.88 -7.38
CA GLN A 82 -2.78 -2.61 -8.60
C GLN A 82 -1.42 -2.21 -9.19
N ASP A 83 -0.89 -1.04 -8.82
CA ASP A 83 0.46 -0.58 -9.17
C ASP A 83 0.95 0.45 -8.13
N ILE A 84 1.56 -0.05 -7.06
CA ILE A 84 2.02 0.79 -5.93
C ILE A 84 3.05 1.84 -6.34
N PHE A 85 3.71 1.67 -7.47
CA PHE A 85 4.66 2.63 -8.02
C PHE A 85 4.06 3.58 -9.07
N ALA A 86 2.76 3.53 -9.29
CA ALA A 86 2.09 4.39 -10.26
C ALA A 86 2.06 5.87 -9.84
N ASN A 87 2.13 6.15 -8.52
CA ASN A 87 2.12 7.50 -7.99
C ASN A 87 3.54 8.07 -7.87
N ARG A 88 3.86 9.02 -8.72
CA ARG A 88 5.19 9.65 -8.78
C ARG A 88 5.51 10.51 -7.53
N ALA A 89 4.51 11.12 -6.91
CA ALA A 89 4.71 11.90 -5.70
C ALA A 89 5.11 10.99 -4.53
N LEU A 90 4.45 9.85 -4.37
CA LEU A 90 4.84 8.84 -3.38
C LEU A 90 6.25 8.30 -3.68
N ASN A 91 6.53 7.98 -4.94
CA ASN A 91 7.88 7.50 -5.31
C ASN A 91 8.96 8.51 -4.92
N ARG A 92 8.75 9.82 -5.16
CA ARG A 92 9.70 10.84 -4.73
C ARG A 92 9.77 10.98 -3.20
N LYS A 93 8.63 10.99 -2.52
CA LYS A 93 8.56 11.07 -1.05
C LYS A 93 9.40 9.96 -0.40
N HIS A 94 9.33 8.76 -0.96
CA HIS A 94 10.01 7.57 -0.43
C HIS A 94 11.34 7.24 -1.13
N ASN A 95 11.89 8.16 -1.95
CA ASN A 95 13.16 7.99 -2.69
C ASN A 95 13.19 6.75 -3.60
N ILE A 96 12.05 6.36 -4.15
CA ILE A 96 11.95 5.25 -5.11
C ILE A 96 12.34 5.74 -6.51
N THR A 97 13.42 5.21 -7.03
CA THR A 97 13.94 5.58 -8.34
C THR A 97 13.32 4.76 -9.48
N SER A 98 13.39 5.28 -10.70
CA SER A 98 12.96 4.53 -11.89
C SER A 98 13.73 3.22 -12.06
N ASP A 99 15.04 3.21 -11.77
CA ASP A 99 15.85 1.99 -11.85
C ASP A 99 15.44 0.94 -10.82
N TYR A 100 14.96 1.37 -9.65
CA TYR A 100 14.38 0.47 -8.66
C TYR A 100 13.09 -0.15 -9.19
N ILE A 101 12.18 0.68 -9.71
CA ILE A 101 10.89 0.24 -10.23
C ILE A 101 11.05 -0.75 -11.38
N LEU A 102 12.03 -0.54 -12.27
CA LEU A 102 12.32 -1.45 -13.40
C LEU A 102 12.72 -2.87 -12.95
N LYS A 103 13.19 -3.04 -11.72
CA LYS A 103 13.58 -4.34 -11.15
C LYS A 103 12.45 -5.03 -10.40
N THR A 104 11.32 -4.36 -10.20
CA THR A 104 10.17 -4.91 -9.48
C THR A 104 9.23 -5.66 -10.40
N THR A 105 8.50 -6.62 -9.83
CA THR A 105 7.46 -7.34 -10.53
C THR A 105 6.20 -6.49 -10.60
N LYS A 106 5.60 -6.41 -11.79
CA LYS A 106 4.29 -5.79 -11.98
C LYS A 106 3.18 -6.84 -11.93
N LEU A 107 2.01 -6.42 -11.50
CA LEU A 107 0.81 -7.26 -11.57
C LEU A 107 0.46 -7.51 -13.04
N ASN A 108 0.38 -8.79 -13.41
CA ASN A 108 -0.01 -9.19 -14.75
C ASN A 108 -1.50 -8.82 -15.00
N PRO A 109 -1.85 -8.17 -16.11
CA PRO A 109 -3.23 -7.82 -16.42
C PRO A 109 -4.21 -9.01 -16.37
N ASN A 110 -3.77 -10.21 -16.74
CA ASN A 110 -4.58 -11.43 -16.68
C ASN A 110 -4.68 -12.04 -15.25
N LYS A 111 -4.05 -11.44 -14.26
CA LYS A 111 -4.01 -11.91 -12.86
C LYS A 111 -4.53 -10.88 -11.86
N GLN A 112 -5.13 -9.80 -12.34
CA GLN A 112 -5.68 -8.74 -11.48
C GLN A 112 -6.73 -9.28 -10.50
N ASP A 113 -7.57 -10.23 -10.95
CA ASP A 113 -8.58 -10.88 -10.11
C ASP A 113 -7.99 -11.75 -8.97
N ASN A 114 -6.68 -11.97 -8.98
CA ASN A 114 -5.99 -12.66 -7.90
C ASN A 114 -5.61 -11.72 -6.75
N LEU A 115 -5.53 -10.42 -6.98
CA LEU A 115 -5.45 -9.42 -5.92
C LEU A 115 -6.88 -9.13 -5.44
N ILE A 116 -7.31 -9.83 -4.38
CA ILE A 116 -8.72 -9.85 -3.95
C ILE A 116 -9.09 -8.74 -2.98
N GLY A 117 -8.11 -7.98 -2.50
CA GLY A 117 -8.38 -6.84 -1.62
C GLY A 117 -7.15 -6.27 -0.95
N ILE A 118 -7.41 -5.28 -0.12
CA ILE A 118 -6.44 -4.67 0.78
C ILE A 118 -6.87 -4.90 2.23
N GLN A 119 -5.91 -4.88 3.16
CA GLN A 119 -6.18 -4.99 4.59
C GLN A 119 -5.31 -3.99 5.36
N SER A 120 -5.91 -3.34 6.34
CA SER A 120 -5.20 -2.56 7.34
C SER A 120 -5.01 -3.34 8.63
N GLN A 121 -3.99 -2.98 9.40
CA GLN A 121 -3.77 -3.45 10.76
C GLN A 121 -3.65 -2.27 11.71
N LEU A 122 -4.07 -2.51 12.97
CA LEU A 122 -3.73 -1.68 14.12
C LEU A 122 -3.28 -2.64 15.23
N TRP A 123 -1.97 -2.74 15.41
CA TRP A 123 -1.37 -3.51 16.49
C TRP A 123 -1.36 -2.66 17.75
N THR A 124 -1.49 -3.26 18.90
CA THR A 124 -1.86 -2.54 20.14
C THR A 124 -0.71 -2.28 21.10
N GLU A 125 0.54 -2.50 20.67
CA GLU A 125 1.72 -2.34 21.54
C GLU A 125 1.86 -0.94 22.14
N THR A 126 1.42 0.08 21.42
CA THR A 126 1.50 1.48 21.84
C THR A 126 0.13 2.07 22.21
N VAL A 127 -0.94 1.29 22.14
CA VAL A 127 -2.30 1.74 22.52
C VAL A 127 -2.47 1.65 24.03
N THR A 128 -2.43 2.79 24.71
CA THR A 128 -2.54 2.88 26.19
C THR A 128 -3.85 3.50 26.68
N SER A 129 -4.69 4.01 25.77
CA SER A 129 -5.99 4.59 26.10
C SER A 129 -6.92 4.57 24.86
N GLU A 130 -8.23 4.74 25.11
CA GLU A 130 -9.22 4.92 24.03
C GLU A 130 -8.90 6.14 23.14
N THR A 131 -8.44 7.24 23.75
CA THR A 131 -8.05 8.43 22.99
C THR A 131 -6.92 8.16 22.00
N ILE A 132 -5.91 7.38 22.39
CA ILE A 132 -4.83 7.00 21.49
C ILE A 132 -5.33 6.04 20.40
N LEU A 133 -6.19 5.10 20.76
CA LEU A 133 -6.84 4.22 19.79
C LEU A 133 -7.61 5.03 18.72
N ASP A 134 -8.42 5.98 19.14
CA ASP A 134 -9.18 6.85 18.25
C ASP A 134 -8.27 7.66 17.32
N GLN A 135 -7.17 8.20 17.85
CA GLN A 135 -6.20 8.98 17.07
C GLN A 135 -5.43 8.13 16.05
N MET A 136 -5.13 6.87 16.38
CA MET A 136 -4.51 5.95 15.43
C MET A 136 -5.51 5.47 14.38
N LEU A 137 -6.76 5.29 14.75
CA LEU A 137 -7.79 4.79 13.86
C LEU A 137 -8.30 5.87 12.92
N LEU A 138 -8.45 7.10 13.40
CA LEU A 138 -9.01 8.21 12.62
C LEU A 138 -7.93 9.30 12.39
N PRO A 139 -7.81 9.84 11.16
CA PRO A 139 -8.67 9.62 9.98
C PRO A 139 -8.27 8.41 9.11
N ASN A 140 -7.27 7.62 9.51
CA ASN A 140 -6.70 6.53 8.70
C ASN A 140 -7.75 5.55 8.16
N LEU A 141 -8.72 5.16 8.99
CA LEU A 141 -9.80 4.26 8.58
C LEU A 141 -10.66 4.84 7.45
N ILE A 142 -10.90 6.15 7.46
CA ILE A 142 -11.72 6.83 6.44
C ILE A 142 -11.01 6.80 5.10
N VAL A 143 -9.72 7.15 5.06
CA VAL A 143 -8.93 7.14 3.82
C VAL A 143 -8.67 5.74 3.30
N PHE A 144 -8.51 4.78 4.21
CA PHE A 144 -8.41 3.36 3.84
C PHE A 144 -9.72 2.84 3.24
N ALA A 145 -10.86 3.18 3.82
CA ALA A 145 -12.17 2.82 3.29
C ALA A 145 -12.37 3.40 1.89
N GLU A 146 -12.03 4.68 1.69
CA GLU A 146 -12.04 5.29 0.36
C GLU A 146 -11.16 4.49 -0.61
N ARG A 147 -9.92 4.16 -0.22
CA ARG A 147 -9.02 3.39 -1.09
C ARG A 147 -9.55 1.98 -1.39
N ALA A 148 -10.21 1.33 -0.45
CA ALA A 148 -10.74 -0.01 -0.61
C ALA A 148 -11.94 -0.07 -1.57
N TRP A 149 -12.79 0.96 -1.58
CA TRP A 149 -14.05 0.99 -2.33
C TRP A 149 -13.98 1.83 -3.61
N ALA A 150 -13.09 2.82 -3.67
CA ALA A 150 -12.96 3.69 -4.82
C ALA A 150 -12.36 2.94 -6.02
N LYS A 151 -12.77 3.35 -7.20
CA LYS A 151 -12.14 2.90 -8.45
C LYS A 151 -10.69 3.37 -8.50
N LYS A 152 -9.93 2.78 -9.42
CA LYS A 152 -8.58 3.25 -9.73
C LYS A 152 -8.58 4.75 -9.97
N PRO A 153 -7.72 5.52 -9.27
CA PRO A 153 -7.70 6.97 -9.40
C PRO A 153 -7.40 7.41 -10.83
N TYR A 154 -8.22 8.29 -11.37
CA TYR A 154 -8.10 8.76 -12.75
C TYR A 154 -6.77 9.48 -13.02
N TRP A 155 -6.21 10.15 -12.01
CA TRP A 155 -4.96 10.90 -12.13
C TRP A 155 -3.73 10.01 -12.32
N ILE A 156 -3.79 8.72 -12.01
CA ILE A 156 -2.69 7.77 -12.24
C ILE A 156 -2.33 7.65 -13.72
N SER A 157 -3.29 7.83 -14.63
CA SER A 157 -3.05 7.78 -16.07
C SER A 157 -2.25 8.96 -16.63
N TYR A 158 -2.11 10.03 -15.85
CA TYR A 158 -1.38 11.22 -16.28
C TYR A 158 0.11 11.13 -15.96
N GLN A 159 0.91 11.93 -16.67
CA GLN A 159 2.36 11.98 -16.50
C GLN A 159 2.81 13.31 -15.90
N SER A 160 3.98 13.30 -15.24
CA SER A 160 4.67 14.49 -14.74
C SER A 160 3.81 15.35 -13.81
N SER A 161 3.95 16.67 -13.90
CA SER A 161 3.21 17.63 -13.07
C SER A 161 1.69 17.55 -13.22
N ALA A 162 1.20 17.06 -14.35
CA ALA A 162 -0.23 16.90 -14.57
C ALA A 162 -0.84 15.84 -13.63
N GLN A 163 -0.11 14.77 -13.32
CA GLN A 163 -0.54 13.77 -12.34
C GLN A 163 -0.72 14.42 -10.96
N GLU A 164 0.31 15.16 -10.51
CA GLU A 164 0.30 15.77 -9.19
C GLU A 164 -0.79 16.83 -9.04
N HIS A 165 -0.96 17.69 -10.04
CA HIS A 165 -2.01 18.70 -10.03
C HIS A 165 -3.42 18.08 -9.90
N LYS A 166 -3.67 17.03 -10.67
CA LYS A 166 -4.97 16.32 -10.63
C LYS A 166 -5.16 15.54 -9.33
N MET A 167 -4.10 14.93 -8.82
CA MET A 167 -4.10 14.25 -7.53
C MET A 167 -4.40 15.23 -6.38
N THR A 168 -3.73 16.39 -6.35
CA THR A 168 -3.97 17.42 -5.33
C THR A 168 -5.42 17.93 -5.39
N LYS A 169 -5.95 18.11 -6.59
CA LYS A 169 -7.36 18.51 -6.74
C LYS A 169 -8.32 17.46 -6.19
N ASP A 170 -8.07 16.20 -6.50
CA ASP A 170 -8.88 15.06 -6.05
C ASP A 170 -8.80 14.89 -4.52
N TRP A 171 -7.59 15.01 -3.97
CA TRP A 171 -7.36 15.02 -2.53
C TRP A 171 -8.13 16.13 -1.81
N ASN A 172 -8.05 17.38 -2.30
CA ASN A 172 -8.78 18.49 -1.72
C ASN A 172 -10.30 18.32 -1.83
N GLN A 173 -10.77 17.63 -2.87
CA GLN A 173 -12.19 17.30 -3.01
C GLN A 173 -12.62 16.21 -2.03
N PHE A 174 -11.75 15.24 -1.73
CA PHE A 174 -12.00 14.21 -0.73
C PHE A 174 -12.08 14.78 0.68
N LEU A 175 -11.29 15.81 1.00
CA LEU A 175 -11.25 16.45 2.32
C LEU A 175 -12.44 17.36 2.61
N ASN A 176 -13.25 17.75 1.62
CA ASN A 176 -14.42 18.63 1.73
C ASN A 176 -15.73 17.84 1.69
#